data_febf0e1fcb9e5a9474be522aa6e95370
#
_entry.id   febf0e1fcb9e5a9474be522aa6e95370
#
_cell.length_a   1.000
_cell.length_b   1.000
_cell.length_c   1.000
_cell.angle_alpha   90.00
_cell.angle_beta   90.00
_cell.angle_gamma   90.00
#
_symmetry.space_group_name_H-M   'P 1'
#
loop_
_entity.id
_entity.type
_entity.pdbx_description
1 polymer ?
#
loop_
_entity_poly.entity_id
_entity_poly.type
_entity_poly.pdbx_seq_one_letter_code
_entity_poly.pdbx_strand_id
1 'polypeptide(L)'
;MNKKDLDQQSQHWENSFSNKPEMFGLDPSEAARHAKEIFESQKIKNFFSRKSIDIIELGAGLGRDTTYFAANSNLIQVTALDYSSEAIKNINKKKTDYYSDPTMTDGKSAADKITTKVWDVRNGIPYKDNTFDGCFSHMLYCMALTTSEIIKLNKEVHRVLKPGGINIFTVRHTGDGDYKKGKHIGEDLYENDGFIVHFFDKEKINQISKEFKIEDIFELYEGSFPRKLFVVTQRKK
;
A
#
# COMPACT_ATOMS: atom_id res chain seq x y z
N MET A 1 -20.87 1.64 -6.16
CA MET A 1 -20.88 0.62 -5.09
C MET A 1 -21.70 1.16 -3.93
N ASN A 2 -22.54 0.36 -3.32
CA ASN A 2 -23.40 0.82 -2.21
C ASN A 2 -22.72 0.52 -0.85
N LYS A 3 -23.27 1.11 0.23
CA LYS A 3 -22.72 0.94 1.59
C LYS A 3 -22.69 -0.53 2.03
N LYS A 4 -23.70 -1.33 1.64
CA LYS A 4 -23.77 -2.75 1.97
C LYS A 4 -22.61 -3.55 1.36
N ASP A 5 -22.24 -3.25 0.11
CA ASP A 5 -21.10 -3.93 -0.55
C ASP A 5 -19.78 -3.61 0.18
N LEU A 6 -19.63 -2.36 0.65
CA LEU A 6 -18.45 -1.92 1.39
C LEU A 6 -18.36 -2.58 2.78
N ASP A 7 -19.50 -2.65 3.49
CA ASP A 7 -19.57 -3.31 4.81
C ASP A 7 -19.26 -4.81 4.69
N GLN A 8 -19.73 -5.46 3.63
CA GLN A 8 -19.39 -6.87 3.34
C GLN A 8 -17.91 -7.06 3.04
N GLN A 9 -17.28 -6.18 2.25
CA GLN A 9 -15.84 -6.26 1.98
C GLN A 9 -15.01 -6.05 3.24
N SER A 10 -15.39 -5.10 4.08
CA SER A 10 -14.72 -4.87 5.35
C SER A 10 -14.75 -6.11 6.25
N GLN A 11 -15.92 -6.72 6.42
CA GLN A 11 -16.07 -7.95 7.20
C GLN A 11 -15.34 -9.14 6.58
N HIS A 12 -15.30 -9.23 5.25
CA HIS A 12 -14.61 -10.30 4.54
C HIS A 12 -13.09 -10.25 4.79
N TRP A 13 -12.48 -9.07 4.73
CA TRP A 13 -11.06 -8.89 5.03
C TRP A 13 -10.75 -9.14 6.51
N GLU A 14 -11.58 -8.63 7.44
CA GLU A 14 -11.41 -8.87 8.88
C GLU A 14 -11.40 -10.38 9.19
N ASN A 15 -12.37 -11.11 8.64
CA ASN A 15 -12.44 -12.57 8.79
C ASN A 15 -11.26 -13.29 8.12
N SER A 16 -10.81 -12.81 6.95
CA SER A 16 -9.68 -13.40 6.23
C SER A 16 -8.39 -13.27 7.03
N PHE A 17 -8.13 -12.11 7.61
CA PHE A 17 -6.95 -11.86 8.44
C PHE A 17 -6.97 -12.64 9.75
N SER A 18 -8.14 -12.77 10.38
CA SER A 18 -8.33 -13.61 11.58
C SER A 18 -8.06 -15.09 11.30
N ASN A 19 -8.64 -15.62 10.22
CA ASN A 19 -8.62 -17.05 9.94
C ASN A 19 -7.33 -17.51 9.24
N LYS A 20 -6.63 -16.63 8.55
CA LYS A 20 -5.44 -16.92 7.75
C LYS A 20 -4.34 -15.88 7.99
N PRO A 21 -3.73 -15.83 9.19
CA PRO A 21 -2.76 -14.79 9.55
C PRO A 21 -1.47 -14.80 8.71
N GLU A 22 -1.25 -15.84 7.91
CA GLU A 22 -0.08 -15.97 7.02
C GLU A 22 -0.46 -16.05 5.54
N MET A 23 -1.69 -15.61 5.17
CA MET A 23 -2.22 -15.80 3.81
C MET A 23 -1.37 -15.13 2.70
N PHE A 24 -0.53 -14.17 3.04
CA PHE A 24 0.39 -13.50 2.11
C PHE A 24 1.85 -13.90 2.30
N GLY A 25 2.13 -14.86 3.20
CA GLY A 25 3.49 -15.23 3.57
C GLY A 25 4.20 -14.16 4.41
N LEU A 26 5.49 -14.42 4.67
CA LEU A 26 6.35 -13.50 5.43
C LEU A 26 7.28 -12.69 4.53
N ASP A 27 7.54 -13.17 3.31
CA ASP A 27 8.39 -12.48 2.35
C ASP A 27 7.73 -11.20 1.85
N PRO A 28 8.48 -10.10 1.73
CA PRO A 28 7.96 -8.86 1.17
C PRO A 28 7.53 -9.04 -0.29
N SER A 29 6.60 -8.21 -0.73
CA SER A 29 6.26 -8.14 -2.14
C SER A 29 7.46 -7.65 -2.97
N GLU A 30 7.54 -8.06 -4.23
CA GLU A 30 8.54 -7.52 -5.17
C GLU A 30 8.36 -5.99 -5.34
N ALA A 31 7.12 -5.53 -5.27
CA ALA A 31 6.84 -4.09 -5.30
C ALA A 31 7.43 -3.34 -4.09
N ALA A 32 7.45 -3.95 -2.89
CA ALA A 32 8.07 -3.35 -1.72
C ALA A 32 9.61 -3.33 -1.84
N ARG A 33 10.22 -4.37 -2.42
CA ARG A 33 11.66 -4.39 -2.71
C ARG A 33 12.04 -3.23 -3.63
N HIS A 34 11.32 -3.09 -4.74
CA HIS A 34 11.48 -1.99 -5.69
C HIS A 34 11.26 -0.61 -5.04
N ALA A 35 10.19 -0.48 -4.23
CA ALA A 35 9.88 0.77 -3.55
C ALA A 35 10.99 1.19 -2.56
N LYS A 36 11.56 0.24 -1.81
CA LYS A 36 12.67 0.50 -0.89
C LYS A 36 13.88 1.10 -1.62
N GLU A 37 14.27 0.51 -2.76
CA GLU A 37 15.39 1.01 -3.56
C GLU A 37 15.16 2.45 -4.03
N ILE A 38 13.92 2.77 -4.46
CA ILE A 38 13.56 4.13 -4.86
C ILE A 38 13.59 5.08 -3.67
N PHE A 39 12.98 4.73 -2.53
CA PHE A 39 12.96 5.57 -1.34
C PHE A 39 14.37 5.86 -0.81
N GLU A 40 15.29 4.89 -0.88
CA GLU A 40 16.67 5.05 -0.45
C GLU A 40 17.59 5.67 -1.52
N SER A 41 17.10 5.86 -2.74
CA SER A 41 17.89 6.40 -3.84
C SER A 41 18.49 7.78 -3.52
N GLN A 42 19.64 8.10 -4.17
CA GLN A 42 20.32 9.37 -4.02
C GLN A 42 19.41 10.58 -4.34
N LYS A 43 18.44 10.40 -5.24
CA LYS A 43 17.47 11.44 -5.60
C LYS A 43 16.63 11.88 -4.42
N ILE A 44 16.18 10.93 -3.58
CA ILE A 44 15.40 11.23 -2.36
C ILE A 44 16.32 11.78 -1.27
N LYS A 45 17.48 11.15 -1.05
CA LYS A 45 18.47 11.59 -0.03
C LYS A 45 18.92 13.02 -0.28
N ASN A 46 19.21 13.38 -1.54
CA ASN A 46 19.64 14.74 -1.91
C ASN A 46 18.50 15.77 -1.83
N PHE A 47 17.27 15.35 -2.07
CA PHE A 47 16.12 16.27 -2.06
C PHE A 47 15.71 16.63 -0.62
N PHE A 48 15.82 15.69 0.32
CA PHE A 48 15.30 15.88 1.66
C PHE A 48 16.38 16.09 2.74
N SER A 49 17.66 16.02 2.48
CA SER A 49 18.80 16.24 3.40
C SER A 49 18.55 15.78 4.88
N ARG A 50 17.73 14.76 5.09
CA ARG A 50 17.27 14.26 6.40
C ARG A 50 17.99 12.97 6.81
N LYS A 51 18.02 12.73 8.12
CA LYS A 51 18.57 11.48 8.71
C LYS A 51 17.61 10.29 8.54
N SER A 52 16.31 10.52 8.31
CA SER A 52 15.28 9.48 8.11
C SER A 52 14.39 9.81 6.92
N ILE A 53 13.74 8.77 6.39
CA ILE A 53 12.74 8.80 5.32
C ILE A 53 11.42 8.35 5.94
N ASP A 54 10.47 9.28 6.07
CA ASP A 54 9.16 8.98 6.65
C ASP A 54 8.22 8.54 5.54
N ILE A 55 7.81 7.27 5.54
CA ILE A 55 6.84 6.75 4.58
C ILE A 55 5.52 6.40 5.26
N ILE A 56 4.43 6.51 4.48
CA ILE A 56 3.12 5.99 4.86
C ILE A 56 2.78 4.79 3.98
N GLU A 57 2.37 3.69 4.60
CA GLU A 57 1.84 2.51 3.92
C GLU A 57 0.34 2.46 4.09
N LEU A 58 -0.39 2.40 2.96
CA LEU A 58 -1.84 2.35 2.92
C LEU A 58 -2.32 0.93 2.57
N GLY A 59 -3.20 0.37 3.39
CA GLY A 59 -3.64 -1.02 3.26
C GLY A 59 -2.52 -1.99 3.63
N ALA A 60 -1.91 -1.79 4.80
CA ALA A 60 -0.74 -2.55 5.23
C ALA A 60 -1.02 -4.06 5.45
N GLY A 61 -2.30 -4.46 5.55
CA GLY A 61 -2.71 -5.83 5.76
C GLY A 61 -1.99 -6.45 6.95
N LEU A 62 -1.46 -7.65 6.77
CA LEU A 62 -0.73 -8.38 7.82
C LEU A 62 0.71 -7.88 8.04
N GLY A 63 1.12 -6.79 7.38
CA GLY A 63 2.36 -6.07 7.67
C GLY A 63 3.63 -6.72 7.11
N ARG A 64 3.54 -7.55 6.07
CA ARG A 64 4.75 -8.16 5.46
C ARG A 64 5.68 -7.08 4.87
N ASP A 65 5.12 -6.09 4.18
CA ASP A 65 5.87 -5.01 3.57
C ASP A 65 6.27 -3.95 4.60
N THR A 66 5.37 -3.62 5.57
CA THR A 66 5.67 -2.77 6.73
C THR A 66 6.93 -3.23 7.46
N THR A 67 6.96 -4.52 7.83
CA THR A 67 8.09 -5.09 8.58
C THR A 67 9.35 -5.16 7.75
N TYR A 68 9.23 -5.43 6.45
CA TYR A 68 10.36 -5.41 5.52
C TYR A 68 11.02 -4.03 5.45
N PHE A 69 10.24 -2.97 5.24
CA PHE A 69 10.79 -1.60 5.20
C PHE A 69 11.54 -1.26 6.49
N ALA A 70 10.94 -1.56 7.64
CA ALA A 70 11.55 -1.24 8.93
C ALA A 70 12.79 -2.08 9.25
N ALA A 71 12.77 -3.38 8.94
CA ALA A 71 13.87 -4.29 9.27
C ALA A 71 15.06 -4.16 8.32
N ASN A 72 14.81 -3.84 7.04
CA ASN A 72 15.85 -3.84 6.01
C ASN A 72 16.33 -2.44 5.61
N SER A 73 16.01 -1.43 6.40
CA SER A 73 16.46 -0.06 6.17
C SER A 73 16.79 0.64 7.50
N ASN A 74 17.93 1.28 7.58
CA ASN A 74 18.27 2.15 8.70
C ASN A 74 17.67 3.56 8.57
N LEU A 75 17.11 3.88 7.41
CA LEU A 75 16.60 5.21 7.09
C LEU A 75 15.09 5.30 7.17
N ILE A 76 14.36 4.21 6.83
CA ILE A 76 12.91 4.26 6.67
C ILE A 76 12.20 4.14 8.03
N GLN A 77 11.29 5.09 8.27
CA GLN A 77 10.27 5.06 9.32
C GLN A 77 8.92 4.81 8.64
N VAL A 78 8.15 3.83 9.10
CA VAL A 78 6.90 3.43 8.46
C VAL A 78 5.70 3.77 9.33
N THR A 79 4.74 4.47 8.75
CA THR A 79 3.40 4.64 9.32
C THR A 79 2.44 3.75 8.53
N ALA A 80 1.97 2.66 9.14
CA ALA A 80 1.11 1.67 8.51
C ALA A 80 -0.35 1.91 8.84
N LEU A 81 -1.20 2.06 7.83
CA LEU A 81 -2.65 2.20 7.96
C LEU A 81 -3.35 0.98 7.35
N ASP A 82 -4.31 0.46 8.09
CA ASP A 82 -5.28 -0.49 7.57
C ASP A 82 -6.62 -0.28 8.27
N TYR A 83 -7.74 -0.54 7.60
CA TYR A 83 -9.05 -0.42 8.24
C TYR A 83 -9.36 -1.64 9.12
N SER A 84 -8.71 -2.78 8.89
CA SER A 84 -8.87 -4.00 9.68
C SER A 84 -8.14 -3.88 11.01
N SER A 85 -8.87 -4.07 12.09
CA SER A 85 -8.30 -4.11 13.43
C SER A 85 -7.42 -5.35 13.63
N GLU A 86 -7.77 -6.47 13.00
CA GLU A 86 -6.97 -7.71 13.05
C GLU A 86 -5.65 -7.56 12.29
N ALA A 87 -5.64 -6.85 11.15
CA ALA A 87 -4.41 -6.50 10.45
C ALA A 87 -3.45 -5.72 11.37
N ILE A 88 -3.93 -4.66 11.99
CA ILE A 88 -3.13 -3.82 12.88
C ILE A 88 -2.66 -4.59 14.13
N LYS A 89 -3.51 -5.44 14.73
CA LYS A 89 -3.07 -6.32 15.83
C LYS A 89 -1.93 -7.24 15.41
N ASN A 90 -2.01 -7.80 14.20
CA ASN A 90 -0.99 -8.70 13.67
C ASN A 90 0.36 -7.98 13.49
N ILE A 91 0.35 -6.75 12.94
CA ILE A 91 1.57 -5.93 12.83
C ILE A 91 2.15 -5.66 14.22
N ASN A 92 1.32 -5.24 15.18
CA ASN A 92 1.77 -4.94 16.54
C ASN A 92 2.32 -6.18 17.26
N LYS A 93 1.73 -7.36 17.04
CA LYS A 93 2.25 -8.62 17.55
C LYS A 93 3.64 -8.92 16.94
N LYS A 94 3.79 -8.82 15.63
CA LYS A 94 5.10 -8.99 14.97
C LYS A 94 6.16 -8.03 15.49
N LYS A 95 5.80 -6.78 15.74
CA LYS A 95 6.72 -5.80 16.38
C LYS A 95 7.27 -6.32 17.71
N THR A 96 6.40 -6.88 18.56
CA THR A 96 6.80 -7.39 19.88
C THR A 96 7.61 -8.68 19.77
N ASP A 97 7.15 -9.63 18.94
CA ASP A 97 7.67 -10.99 18.92
C ASP A 97 8.99 -11.13 18.15
N TYR A 98 9.19 -10.35 17.08
CA TYR A 98 10.28 -10.57 16.13
C TYR A 98 11.22 -9.38 15.95
N TYR A 99 10.76 -8.17 16.23
CA TYR A 99 11.49 -6.96 15.85
C TYR A 99 11.86 -6.05 17.03
N SER A 100 11.68 -6.54 18.26
CA SER A 100 12.05 -5.83 19.48
C SER A 100 13.52 -6.02 19.89
N ASP A 101 14.29 -6.88 19.21
CA ASP A 101 15.70 -7.12 19.51
C ASP A 101 16.56 -5.93 19.05
N PRO A 102 17.18 -5.20 19.99
CA PRO A 102 17.98 -4.03 19.67
C PRO A 102 19.32 -4.35 18.99
N THR A 103 19.73 -5.62 18.94
CA THR A 103 20.99 -6.02 18.28
C THR A 103 20.89 -6.07 16.75
N MET A 104 19.67 -5.98 16.20
CA MET A 104 19.43 -6.17 14.77
C MET A 104 19.72 -4.94 13.89
N THR A 105 19.79 -3.69 14.43
CA THR A 105 20.16 -2.48 13.67
C THR A 105 20.57 -1.34 14.60
N ASP A 106 21.62 -0.62 14.33
CA ASP A 106 22.11 0.69 14.85
C ASP A 106 21.45 1.26 16.13
N GLY A 107 21.09 0.43 17.10
CA GLY A 107 20.50 0.81 18.38
C GLY A 107 19.02 1.19 18.38
N LYS A 108 18.33 1.10 17.23
CA LYS A 108 16.87 1.13 17.17
C LYS A 108 16.37 -0.18 16.60
N SER A 109 15.51 -0.86 17.34
CA SER A 109 14.84 -2.06 16.83
C SER A 109 13.98 -1.69 15.61
N ALA A 110 13.74 -2.63 14.71
CA ALA A 110 12.79 -2.41 13.61
C ALA A 110 11.38 -2.05 14.13
N ALA A 111 11.04 -2.54 15.32
CA ALA A 111 9.78 -2.20 16.00
C ALA A 111 9.63 -0.69 16.27
N ASP A 112 10.70 0.00 16.64
CA ASP A 112 10.67 1.43 16.94
C ASP A 112 10.45 2.31 15.70
N LYS A 113 10.65 1.74 14.52
CA LYS A 113 10.47 2.41 13.23
C LYS A 113 9.06 2.26 12.68
N ILE A 114 8.18 1.46 13.32
CA ILE A 114 6.83 1.17 12.86
C ILE A 114 5.81 1.86 13.76
N THR A 115 5.00 2.74 13.17
CA THR A 115 3.79 3.29 13.77
C THR A 115 2.58 2.68 13.06
N THR A 116 1.56 2.26 13.79
CA THR A 116 0.36 1.64 13.24
C THR A 116 -0.90 2.42 13.59
N LYS A 117 -1.89 2.41 12.72
CA LYS A 117 -3.20 3.00 13.00
C LYS A 117 -4.31 2.25 12.27
N VAL A 118 -5.37 1.87 13.00
CA VAL A 118 -6.63 1.43 12.38
C VAL A 118 -7.29 2.64 11.73
N TRP A 119 -7.39 2.62 10.39
CA TRP A 119 -7.95 3.75 9.65
C TRP A 119 -8.46 3.35 8.26
N ASP A 120 -9.66 3.80 7.94
CA ASP A 120 -10.23 3.66 6.61
C ASP A 120 -9.83 4.87 5.74
N VAL A 121 -9.03 4.63 4.72
CA VAL A 121 -8.50 5.68 3.80
C VAL A 121 -9.60 6.40 3.01
N ARG A 122 -10.82 5.85 2.96
CA ARG A 122 -12.00 6.53 2.36
C ARG A 122 -12.42 7.77 3.14
N ASN A 123 -12.02 7.87 4.42
CA ASN A 123 -12.24 9.04 5.27
C ASN A 123 -11.11 10.08 5.17
N GLY A 124 -10.27 10.01 4.13
CA GLY A 124 -9.07 10.82 3.98
C GLY A 124 -7.87 10.21 4.73
N ILE A 125 -6.73 10.89 4.73
CA ILE A 125 -5.51 10.45 5.44
C ILE A 125 -5.32 11.31 6.68
N PRO A 126 -5.29 10.73 7.92
CA PRO A 126 -5.37 11.48 9.18
C PRO A 126 -4.03 12.11 9.61
N TYR A 127 -3.34 12.72 8.66
CA TYR A 127 -2.06 13.41 8.84
C TYR A 127 -2.08 14.78 8.16
N LYS A 128 -1.20 15.68 8.61
CA LYS A 128 -1.07 17.04 8.06
C LYS A 128 -0.48 17.00 6.65
N ASP A 129 -0.64 18.10 5.94
CA ASP A 129 -0.01 18.33 4.65
C ASP A 129 1.51 18.20 4.75
N ASN A 130 2.15 17.70 3.70
CA ASN A 130 3.60 17.62 3.58
C ASN A 130 4.29 16.90 4.76
N THR A 131 3.70 15.80 5.24
CA THR A 131 4.21 15.01 6.36
C THR A 131 5.22 13.95 5.91
N PHE A 132 4.92 13.24 4.81
CA PHE A 132 5.66 12.05 4.40
C PHE A 132 6.57 12.31 3.20
N ASP A 133 7.71 11.60 3.17
CA ASP A 133 8.65 11.59 2.04
C ASP A 133 8.18 10.63 0.95
N GLY A 134 7.50 9.54 1.35
CA GLY A 134 6.96 8.53 0.45
C GLY A 134 5.62 7.97 0.90
N CYS A 135 4.87 7.44 -0.07
CA CYS A 135 3.69 6.63 0.15
C CYS A 135 3.86 5.31 -0.60
N PHE A 136 3.53 4.21 0.05
CA PHE A 136 3.49 2.89 -0.54
C PHE A 136 2.11 2.27 -0.36
N SER A 137 1.67 1.50 -1.36
CA SER A 137 0.42 0.78 -1.29
C SER A 137 0.46 -0.44 -2.20
N HIS A 138 0.40 -1.63 -1.60
CA HIS A 138 0.34 -2.86 -2.37
C HIS A 138 -1.09 -3.37 -2.46
N MET A 139 -1.65 -3.35 -3.68
CA MET A 139 -3.00 -3.85 -4.02
C MET A 139 -4.20 -3.16 -3.32
N LEU A 140 -4.03 -2.04 -2.61
CA LEU A 140 -5.17 -1.30 -2.04
C LEU A 140 -5.99 -0.58 -3.11
N TYR A 141 -5.34 0.10 -4.05
CA TYR A 141 -6.02 0.88 -5.10
C TYR A 141 -6.92 0.04 -6.00
N CYS A 142 -6.65 -1.25 -6.12
CA CYS A 142 -7.47 -2.18 -6.88
C CYS A 142 -8.48 -2.98 -6.05
N MET A 143 -8.67 -2.63 -4.77
CA MET A 143 -9.73 -3.24 -3.98
C MET A 143 -11.09 -2.56 -4.26
N ALA A 144 -12.07 -2.73 -3.41
CA ALA A 144 -13.43 -2.22 -3.56
C ALA A 144 -13.52 -0.68 -3.50
N LEU A 145 -12.85 -0.01 -4.43
CA LEU A 145 -12.86 1.45 -4.62
C LEU A 145 -13.28 1.78 -6.05
N THR A 146 -14.21 2.70 -6.21
CA THR A 146 -14.58 3.28 -7.51
C THR A 146 -13.48 4.23 -8.01
N THR A 147 -13.44 4.51 -9.31
CA THR A 147 -12.48 5.48 -9.87
C THR A 147 -12.56 6.83 -9.16
N SER A 148 -13.75 7.29 -8.79
CA SER A 148 -13.91 8.56 -8.06
C SER A 148 -13.33 8.52 -6.66
N GLU A 149 -13.45 7.40 -5.94
CA GLU A 149 -12.84 7.21 -4.62
C GLU A 149 -11.32 7.13 -4.71
N ILE A 150 -10.78 6.46 -5.73
CA ILE A 150 -9.34 6.38 -5.98
C ILE A 150 -8.76 7.77 -6.30
N ILE A 151 -9.47 8.59 -7.11
CA ILE A 151 -9.05 9.98 -7.37
C ILE A 151 -9.01 10.79 -6.07
N LYS A 152 -10.00 10.64 -5.18
CA LYS A 152 -10.00 11.31 -3.87
C LYS A 152 -8.84 10.83 -3.00
N LEU A 153 -8.61 9.52 -2.94
CA LEU A 153 -7.48 8.93 -2.21
C LEU A 153 -6.15 9.47 -2.74
N ASN A 154 -5.98 9.52 -4.06
CA ASN A 154 -4.75 10.00 -4.67
C ASN A 154 -4.50 11.50 -4.40
N LYS A 155 -5.56 12.33 -4.29
CA LYS A 155 -5.46 13.73 -3.82
C LYS A 155 -5.02 13.80 -2.37
N GLU A 156 -5.53 12.94 -1.49
CA GLU A 156 -5.10 12.88 -0.11
C GLU A 156 -3.63 12.44 0.02
N VAL A 157 -3.21 11.44 -0.78
CA VAL A 157 -1.79 11.05 -0.86
C VAL A 157 -0.94 12.24 -1.32
N HIS A 158 -1.37 12.96 -2.36
CA HIS A 158 -0.67 14.16 -2.82
C HIS A 158 -0.58 15.22 -1.69
N ARG A 159 -1.65 15.43 -0.94
CA ARG A 159 -1.69 16.38 0.17
C ARG A 159 -0.67 16.05 1.26
N VAL A 160 -0.63 14.80 1.70
CA VAL A 160 0.23 14.39 2.82
C VAL A 160 1.69 14.18 2.42
N LEU A 161 1.99 14.01 1.15
CA LEU A 161 3.36 13.95 0.66
C LEU A 161 4.00 15.34 0.65
N LYS A 162 5.28 15.40 1.02
CA LYS A 162 6.12 16.59 0.85
C LYS A 162 6.30 16.91 -0.63
N PRO A 163 6.62 18.16 -1.02
CA PRO A 163 6.99 18.49 -2.40
C PRO A 163 8.10 17.55 -2.91
N GLY A 164 7.92 16.98 -4.10
CA GLY A 164 8.82 15.99 -4.67
C GLY A 164 8.71 14.58 -4.04
N GLY A 165 7.84 14.37 -3.08
CA GLY A 165 7.56 13.06 -2.47
C GLY A 165 7.04 12.06 -3.50
N ILE A 166 7.28 10.77 -3.24
CA ILE A 166 7.00 9.69 -4.19
C ILE A 166 5.84 8.84 -3.66
N ASN A 167 4.89 8.54 -4.54
CA ASN A 167 3.87 7.52 -4.31
C ASN A 167 4.14 6.31 -5.21
N ILE A 168 4.23 5.12 -4.61
CA ILE A 168 4.38 3.85 -5.31
C ILE A 168 3.20 2.97 -4.94
N PHE A 169 2.46 2.53 -5.94
CA PHE A 169 1.31 1.66 -5.71
C PHE A 169 1.21 0.56 -6.77
N THR A 170 0.53 -0.53 -6.40
CA THR A 170 0.22 -1.61 -7.34
C THR A 170 -1.27 -1.73 -7.56
N VAL A 171 -1.64 -2.11 -8.78
CA VAL A 171 -3.03 -2.37 -9.19
C VAL A 171 -3.11 -3.60 -10.10
N ARG A 172 -4.26 -4.29 -10.07
CA ARG A 172 -4.56 -5.43 -10.96
C ARG A 172 -4.70 -4.94 -12.40
N HIS A 173 -4.00 -5.61 -13.31
CA HIS A 173 -3.98 -5.29 -14.73
C HIS A 173 -5.21 -5.85 -15.43
N THR A 174 -5.78 -5.15 -16.45
CA THR A 174 -6.87 -5.68 -17.31
C THR A 174 -6.48 -6.91 -18.15
N GLY A 175 -5.19 -7.22 -18.26
CA GLY A 175 -4.69 -8.48 -18.82
C GLY A 175 -4.49 -9.60 -17.80
N ASP A 176 -4.94 -9.41 -16.57
CA ASP A 176 -4.93 -10.45 -15.54
C ASP A 176 -5.97 -11.54 -15.84
N GLY A 177 -5.67 -12.78 -15.43
CA GLY A 177 -6.53 -13.91 -15.69
C GLY A 177 -7.90 -13.85 -15.03
N ASP A 178 -8.09 -13.02 -13.99
CA ASP A 178 -9.38 -12.84 -13.31
C ASP A 178 -10.20 -11.67 -13.87
N TYR A 179 -9.65 -10.88 -14.78
CA TYR A 179 -10.41 -9.79 -15.39
C TYR A 179 -11.63 -10.32 -16.14
N LYS A 180 -12.78 -9.70 -15.91
CA LYS A 180 -14.09 -10.12 -16.44
C LYS A 180 -14.60 -11.48 -15.94
N LYS A 181 -14.01 -12.03 -14.89
CA LYS A 181 -14.56 -13.18 -14.18
C LYS A 181 -15.40 -12.75 -12.98
N GLY A 182 -16.36 -13.59 -12.59
CA GLY A 182 -17.28 -13.32 -11.50
C GLY A 182 -18.37 -12.30 -11.84
N LYS A 183 -18.91 -11.63 -10.84
CA LYS A 183 -20.02 -10.68 -10.97
C LYS A 183 -19.50 -9.29 -11.26
N HIS A 184 -19.93 -8.69 -12.39
CA HIS A 184 -19.64 -7.30 -12.72
C HIS A 184 -20.39 -6.35 -11.78
N ILE A 185 -19.67 -5.44 -11.11
CA ILE A 185 -20.22 -4.50 -10.12
C ILE A 185 -20.41 -3.09 -10.71
N GLY A 186 -19.69 -2.76 -11.78
CA GLY A 186 -19.66 -1.47 -12.47
C GLY A 186 -18.22 -1.04 -12.77
N GLU A 187 -18.01 -0.10 -13.68
CA GLU A 187 -16.68 0.26 -14.18
C GLU A 187 -15.89 -1.01 -14.60
N ASP A 188 -14.68 -1.19 -14.12
CA ASP A 188 -13.89 -2.43 -14.26
C ASP A 188 -13.80 -3.19 -12.92
N LEU A 189 -14.86 -3.12 -12.08
CA LEU A 189 -14.99 -3.82 -10.82
C LEU A 189 -15.70 -5.16 -11.00
N TYR A 190 -15.06 -6.21 -10.52
CA TYR A 190 -15.62 -7.57 -10.54
C TYR A 190 -15.54 -8.19 -9.16
N GLU A 191 -16.62 -8.83 -8.71
CA GLU A 191 -16.67 -9.63 -7.49
C GLU A 191 -16.43 -11.09 -7.85
N ASN A 192 -15.39 -11.68 -7.23
CA ASN A 192 -15.04 -13.08 -7.39
C ASN A 192 -14.64 -13.64 -6.01
N ASP A 193 -15.25 -14.75 -5.61
CA ASP A 193 -15.00 -15.42 -4.33
C ASP A 193 -15.07 -14.49 -3.10
N GLY A 194 -15.98 -13.52 -3.12
CA GLY A 194 -16.19 -12.57 -2.03
C GLY A 194 -15.27 -11.33 -2.08
N PHE A 195 -14.31 -11.27 -3.00
CA PHE A 195 -13.46 -10.10 -3.19
C PHE A 195 -13.93 -9.25 -4.36
N ILE A 196 -14.06 -7.95 -4.15
CA ILE A 196 -14.30 -6.99 -5.22
C ILE A 196 -12.96 -6.40 -5.65
N VAL A 197 -12.61 -6.60 -6.91
CA VAL A 197 -11.34 -6.15 -7.50
C VAL A 197 -11.62 -5.20 -8.66
N HIS A 198 -10.94 -4.05 -8.64
CA HIS A 198 -10.92 -3.07 -9.72
C HIS A 198 -9.71 -3.31 -10.62
N PHE A 199 -9.92 -3.45 -11.91
CA PHE A 199 -8.85 -3.70 -12.88
C PHE A 199 -8.48 -2.42 -13.63
N PHE A 200 -7.21 -2.32 -14.00
CA PHE A 200 -6.61 -1.11 -14.56
C PHE A 200 -5.95 -1.39 -15.90
N ASP A 201 -6.11 -0.43 -16.79
CA ASP A 201 -5.24 -0.21 -17.93
C ASP A 201 -4.40 1.07 -17.70
N LYS A 202 -3.49 1.39 -18.64
CA LYS A 202 -2.65 2.58 -18.55
C LYS A 202 -3.46 3.88 -18.64
N GLU A 203 -4.60 3.88 -19.31
CA GLU A 203 -5.46 5.06 -19.44
C GLU A 203 -6.08 5.41 -18.08
N LYS A 204 -6.60 4.42 -17.37
CA LYS A 204 -7.12 4.59 -16.01
C LYS A 204 -6.03 5.06 -15.03
N ILE A 205 -4.80 4.51 -15.13
CA ILE A 205 -3.68 4.98 -14.33
C ILE A 205 -3.40 6.47 -14.59
N ASN A 206 -3.36 6.89 -15.85
CA ASN A 206 -3.19 8.30 -16.22
C ASN A 206 -4.33 9.17 -15.67
N GLN A 207 -5.57 8.69 -15.73
CA GLN A 207 -6.75 9.39 -15.23
C GLN A 207 -6.65 9.68 -13.72
N ILE A 208 -6.23 8.70 -12.91
CA ILE A 208 -6.14 8.85 -11.46
C ILE A 208 -4.89 9.61 -11.01
N SER A 209 -3.88 9.75 -11.87
CA SER A 209 -2.56 10.32 -11.55
C SER A 209 -2.37 11.78 -11.97
N LYS A 210 -3.45 12.52 -12.29
CA LYS A 210 -3.39 13.89 -12.85
C LYS A 210 -2.61 14.89 -11.99
N GLU A 211 -2.64 14.75 -10.68
CA GLU A 211 -1.95 15.62 -9.72
C GLU A 211 -0.44 15.31 -9.61
N PHE A 212 -0.02 14.16 -10.14
CA PHE A 212 1.34 13.66 -10.07
C PHE A 212 2.03 13.71 -11.42
N LYS A 213 3.36 13.61 -11.40
CA LYS A 213 4.16 13.22 -12.56
C LYS A 213 4.41 11.71 -12.46
N ILE A 214 3.89 10.92 -13.39
CA ILE A 214 4.25 9.51 -13.49
C ILE A 214 5.71 9.41 -13.93
N GLU A 215 6.52 8.68 -13.17
CA GLU A 215 7.93 8.43 -13.46
C GLU A 215 8.15 7.07 -14.11
N ASP A 216 7.37 6.07 -13.69
CA ASP A 216 7.46 4.72 -14.24
C ASP A 216 6.14 3.95 -14.10
N ILE A 217 5.90 3.04 -15.04
CA ILE A 217 4.83 2.03 -15.00
C ILE A 217 5.39 0.74 -15.61
N PHE A 218 5.51 -0.30 -14.81
CA PHE A 218 5.93 -1.61 -15.31
C PHE A 218 4.99 -2.73 -14.84
N GLU A 219 5.08 -3.89 -15.50
CA GLU A 219 4.27 -5.05 -15.21
C GLU A 219 5.01 -5.99 -14.25
N LEU A 220 4.28 -6.55 -13.29
CA LEU A 220 4.75 -7.52 -12.31
C LEU A 220 3.79 -8.71 -12.25
N TYR A 221 4.32 -9.92 -12.08
CA TYR A 221 3.55 -11.12 -11.82
C TYR A 221 3.79 -11.58 -10.38
N GLU A 222 2.74 -11.82 -9.62
CA GLU A 222 2.84 -12.21 -8.21
C GLU A 222 1.97 -13.41 -7.87
N GLY A 223 2.51 -14.30 -7.04
CA GLY A 223 1.82 -15.46 -6.48
C GLY A 223 1.91 -16.71 -7.36
N SER A 224 1.52 -17.87 -6.78
CA SER A 224 1.50 -19.18 -7.46
C SER A 224 0.48 -19.24 -8.60
N PHE A 225 -0.60 -18.47 -8.51
CA PHE A 225 -1.51 -18.18 -9.61
C PHE A 225 -1.18 -16.75 -10.05
N PRO A 226 -0.37 -16.56 -11.11
CA PRO A 226 0.29 -15.29 -11.33
C PRO A 226 -0.74 -14.17 -11.60
N ARG A 227 -0.96 -13.35 -10.57
CA ARG A 227 -1.69 -12.11 -10.70
C ARG A 227 -0.84 -11.13 -11.50
N LYS A 228 -1.41 -10.62 -12.57
CA LYS A 228 -0.75 -9.60 -13.38
C LYS A 228 -1.04 -8.23 -12.77
N LEU A 229 -0.01 -7.51 -12.40
CA LEU A 229 -0.07 -6.20 -11.76
C LEU A 229 0.62 -5.13 -12.61
N PHE A 230 0.16 -3.88 -12.47
CA PHE A 230 1.02 -2.72 -12.72
C PHE A 230 1.64 -2.27 -11.39
N VAL A 231 2.92 -1.92 -11.45
CA VAL A 231 3.60 -1.12 -10.43
C VAL A 231 3.75 0.29 -10.99
N VAL A 232 3.24 1.27 -10.25
CA VAL A 232 3.22 2.68 -10.67
C VAL A 232 4.06 3.49 -9.71
N THR A 233 5.04 4.20 -10.24
CA THR A 233 5.85 5.18 -9.51
C THR A 233 5.47 6.58 -9.99
N GLN A 234 5.01 7.42 -9.08
CA GLN A 234 4.62 8.79 -9.38
C GLN A 234 5.15 9.77 -8.34
N ARG A 235 5.50 10.98 -8.79
CA ARG A 235 6.10 12.03 -7.96
C ARG A 235 5.15 13.22 -7.81
N LYS A 236 5.03 13.75 -6.59
CA LYS A 236 4.34 15.01 -6.32
C LYS A 236 5.06 16.15 -7.05
N LYS A 237 4.29 16.87 -7.86
CA LYS A 237 4.75 18.08 -8.59
C LYS A 237 5.01 19.23 -7.63
#